data_5c5d09f48de33b6c83c7c0cd788c395d
#
_entry.id   5c5d09f48de33b6c83c7c0cd788c395d
#
_cell.length_a   1.000
_cell.length_b   1.000
_cell.length_c   1.000
_cell.angle_alpha   90.00
_cell.angle_beta   90.00
_cell.angle_gamma   90.00
#
_symmetry.space_group_name_H-M   'P 1'
#
loop_
_entity.id
_entity.type
_entity.pdbx_description
1 polymer ?
#
loop_
_entity_poly.entity_id
_entity_poly.type
_entity_poly.pdbx_seq_one_letter_code
_entity_poly.pdbx_strand_id
1 'polypeptide(L)'
;MIPSALAPFGHGVASLAGRTVLQIIPRLDAGGAERTAVDIAQALVEVGARALVASEGGRMASELQAVGGVLIPFPAASKNPLAMIFNARRLARILFRERVDLVHARSRAPAWVALGACRIAERPFVTTYHGAYSGGSSLKLRYNSVMARGDAVIANSNYTAALIERLYPEARERLAVIPRGTDLRAFSPGRVDRSRVAKLRQAWGVAPNERIVLTAARLTGWKGQRVLIEAAARLREQGFEDIRYILAGDAQGRDGYVKELDALIARHNLKGVVSRVGHCADMPAALLAAEVVAVPSTEPEAFGRSAVEAQAMGALVVVTDVGAVPETVLSPPEVAADERTGWRVPPNDPQALAEALQTALNLGASARDDIARRARVHVEKHFSLQQMKDRTLQVYLSLLHT
;
A
#
# COMPACT_ATOMS: atom_id res chain seq x y z
N MET A 1 25.58 11.89 0.22
CA MET A 1 25.30 10.84 1.22
C MET A 1 24.00 11.21 1.94
N ILE A 2 22.89 10.49 1.68
CA ILE A 2 21.63 10.68 2.44
C ILE A 2 21.82 9.96 3.78
N PRO A 3 21.65 10.62 4.95
CA PRO A 3 21.89 9.98 6.24
C PRO A 3 20.93 8.80 6.46
N SER A 4 21.45 7.66 6.89
CA SER A 4 20.66 6.44 7.21
C SER A 4 19.77 6.58 8.45
N ALA A 5 19.91 7.66 9.22
CA ALA A 5 19.07 8.00 10.37
C ALA A 5 18.71 9.49 10.29
N LEU A 6 17.51 9.77 9.77
CA LEU A 6 16.95 11.13 9.76
C LEU A 6 16.45 11.49 11.16
N ALA A 7 17.03 12.53 11.78
CA ALA A 7 16.61 13.04 13.09
C ALA A 7 15.20 13.66 13.04
N PRO A 8 14.44 13.66 14.16
CA PRO A 8 13.15 14.35 14.21
C PRO A 8 13.32 15.88 14.03
N PHE A 9 12.31 16.55 13.49
CA PHE A 9 12.31 18.01 13.30
C PHE A 9 12.63 18.75 14.60
N GLY A 10 13.87 19.25 14.72
CA GLY A 10 14.28 20.17 15.77
C GLY A 10 14.14 21.62 15.31
N HIS A 11 13.79 22.54 16.22
CA HIS A 11 13.68 23.97 15.95
C HIS A 11 15.00 24.51 15.37
N GLY A 12 14.96 25.00 14.12
CA GLY A 12 16.13 25.57 13.41
C GLY A 12 16.38 24.98 12.02
N VAL A 13 15.54 24.06 11.52
CA VAL A 13 15.69 23.40 10.22
C VAL A 13 15.03 24.26 9.14
N ALA A 14 15.73 24.43 8.01
CA ALA A 14 15.22 24.99 6.77
C ALA A 14 13.80 24.51 6.43
N SER A 15 12.93 25.41 6.05
CA SER A 15 11.50 25.18 5.86
C SER A 15 11.15 24.96 4.41
N LEU A 16 10.17 24.08 4.12
CA LEU A 16 9.53 23.98 2.79
C LEU A 16 8.50 25.09 2.57
N ALA A 17 8.25 25.99 3.55
CA ALA A 17 7.31 27.08 3.41
C ALA A 17 7.65 27.96 2.19
N GLY A 18 6.63 28.27 1.39
CA GLY A 18 6.76 29.01 0.14
C GLY A 18 7.32 28.23 -1.05
N ARG A 19 7.79 27.00 -0.88
CA ARG A 19 8.23 26.12 -1.97
C ARG A 19 7.04 25.49 -2.68
N THR A 20 7.21 25.22 -3.97
CA THR A 20 6.20 24.51 -4.78
C THR A 20 6.71 23.12 -5.17
N VAL A 21 6.02 22.08 -4.74
CA VAL A 21 6.33 20.70 -5.09
C VAL A 21 5.25 20.14 -6.01
N LEU A 22 5.66 19.56 -7.14
CA LEU A 22 4.75 18.89 -8.07
C LEU A 22 4.92 17.38 -8.00
N GLN A 23 3.86 16.68 -7.62
CA GLN A 23 3.77 15.23 -7.74
C GLN A 23 3.14 14.86 -9.08
N ILE A 24 3.60 13.78 -9.73
CA ILE A 24 3.01 13.30 -10.97
C ILE A 24 2.62 11.82 -10.85
N ILE A 25 1.35 11.52 -11.17
CA ILE A 25 0.75 10.18 -11.07
C ILE A 25 -0.27 10.00 -12.21
N PRO A 26 -0.44 8.77 -12.78
CA PRO A 26 -1.37 8.57 -13.89
C PRO A 26 -2.79 9.04 -13.60
N ARG A 27 -3.39 8.50 -12.53
CA ARG A 27 -4.75 8.81 -12.07
C ARG A 27 -4.80 8.89 -10.56
N LEU A 28 -5.83 9.54 -10.03
CA LEU A 28 -6.14 9.63 -8.61
C LEU A 28 -7.40 8.80 -8.28
N ASP A 29 -7.42 7.52 -8.67
CA ASP A 29 -8.62 6.69 -8.45
C ASP A 29 -8.58 6.02 -7.07
N ALA A 30 -8.13 4.75 -7.00
CA ALA A 30 -8.06 4.00 -5.76
C ALA A 30 -6.80 3.12 -5.76
N GLY A 31 -5.97 3.32 -4.76
CA GLY A 31 -4.74 2.56 -4.60
C GLY A 31 -3.79 3.19 -3.61
N GLY A 32 -2.73 2.46 -3.28
CA GLY A 32 -1.78 2.93 -2.28
C GLY A 32 -0.88 4.07 -2.76
N ALA A 33 -0.57 4.15 -4.05
CA ALA A 33 0.23 5.24 -4.61
C ALA A 33 -0.56 6.54 -4.65
N GLU A 34 -1.84 6.46 -5.02
CA GLU A 34 -2.80 7.56 -5.09
C GLU A 34 -3.04 8.14 -3.70
N ARG A 35 -3.32 7.28 -2.70
CA ARG A 35 -3.45 7.69 -1.30
C ARG A 35 -2.20 8.41 -0.81
N THR A 36 -1.01 7.84 -1.05
CA THR A 36 0.26 8.48 -0.65
C THR A 36 0.45 9.85 -1.35
N ALA A 37 -0.02 10.03 -2.59
CA ALA A 37 0.07 11.33 -3.26
C ALA A 37 -0.77 12.39 -2.55
N VAL A 38 -1.98 12.04 -2.09
CA VAL A 38 -2.85 12.94 -1.31
C VAL A 38 -2.26 13.21 0.07
N ASP A 39 -1.79 12.17 0.77
CA ASP A 39 -1.18 12.29 2.10
C ASP A 39 0.05 13.21 2.11
N ILE A 40 0.89 13.13 1.07
CA ILE A 40 2.07 14.02 0.94
C ILE A 40 1.66 15.42 0.46
N ALA A 41 0.60 15.56 -0.35
CA ALA A 41 0.06 16.88 -0.67
C ALA A 41 -0.44 17.59 0.59
N GLN A 42 -1.14 16.88 1.46
CA GLN A 42 -1.55 17.38 2.77
C GLN A 42 -0.36 17.82 3.62
N ALA A 43 0.68 16.97 3.72
CA ALA A 43 1.88 17.28 4.51
C ALA A 43 2.61 18.54 4.00
N LEU A 44 2.67 18.72 2.68
CA LEU A 44 3.24 19.93 2.07
C LEU A 44 2.45 21.18 2.45
N VAL A 45 1.12 21.12 2.36
CA VAL A 45 0.24 22.23 2.73
C VAL A 45 0.36 22.56 4.22
N GLU A 46 0.41 21.55 5.08
CA GLU A 46 0.58 21.68 6.54
C GLU A 46 1.86 22.44 6.93
N VAL A 47 2.92 22.34 6.12
CA VAL A 47 4.20 23.07 6.35
C VAL A 47 4.31 24.37 5.54
N GLY A 48 3.22 24.85 4.95
CA GLY A 48 3.18 26.10 4.18
C GLY A 48 3.76 26.02 2.78
N ALA A 49 3.95 24.81 2.22
CA ALA A 49 4.36 24.60 0.85
C ALA A 49 3.14 24.50 -0.08
N ARG A 50 3.32 24.81 -1.36
CA ARG A 50 2.30 24.63 -2.39
C ARG A 50 2.40 23.22 -2.99
N ALA A 51 1.35 22.42 -2.86
CA ALA A 51 1.27 21.05 -3.34
C ALA A 51 0.51 20.98 -4.67
N LEU A 52 1.20 20.64 -5.76
CA LEU A 52 0.60 20.40 -7.08
C LEU A 52 0.61 18.90 -7.38
N VAL A 53 -0.47 18.39 -8.00
CA VAL A 53 -0.55 17.02 -8.49
C VAL A 53 -0.95 17.01 -9.97
N ALA A 54 -0.03 16.62 -10.83
CA ALA A 54 -0.28 16.43 -12.26
C ALA A 54 -0.84 15.02 -12.52
N SER A 55 -2.08 14.93 -13.00
CA SER A 55 -2.81 13.66 -13.16
C SER A 55 -3.98 13.82 -14.15
N GLU A 56 -4.50 12.70 -14.66
CA GLU A 56 -5.77 12.68 -15.41
C GLU A 56 -7.00 12.88 -14.51
N GLY A 57 -6.80 13.06 -13.18
CA GLY A 57 -7.88 13.12 -12.20
C GLY A 57 -8.31 11.74 -11.70
N GLY A 58 -9.47 11.65 -11.06
CA GLY A 58 -10.03 10.42 -10.50
C GLY A 58 -10.83 10.69 -9.22
N ARG A 59 -11.29 9.61 -8.57
CA ARG A 59 -12.19 9.68 -7.39
C ARG A 59 -11.58 10.47 -6.20
N MET A 60 -10.27 10.45 -6.04
CA MET A 60 -9.57 11.15 -4.95
C MET A 60 -9.23 12.62 -5.27
N ALA A 61 -9.69 13.15 -6.42
CA ALA A 61 -9.43 14.55 -6.78
C ALA A 61 -10.08 15.54 -5.79
N SER A 62 -11.29 15.24 -5.31
CA SER A 62 -11.96 16.02 -4.27
C SER A 62 -11.24 15.98 -2.93
N GLU A 63 -10.71 14.82 -2.54
CA GLU A 63 -9.92 14.69 -1.32
C GLU A 63 -8.60 15.49 -1.40
N LEU A 64 -7.94 15.47 -2.57
CA LEU A 64 -6.75 16.29 -2.81
C LEU A 64 -7.05 17.78 -2.62
N GLN A 65 -8.18 18.26 -3.18
CA GLN A 65 -8.62 19.66 -3.02
C GLN A 65 -8.98 19.98 -1.56
N ALA A 66 -9.64 19.06 -0.87
CA ALA A 66 -10.03 19.24 0.54
C ALA A 66 -8.82 19.41 1.47
N VAL A 67 -7.65 18.81 1.16
CA VAL A 67 -6.42 19.01 1.91
C VAL A 67 -5.57 20.20 1.41
N GLY A 68 -6.11 21.03 0.50
CA GLY A 68 -5.42 22.20 -0.04
C GLY A 68 -4.47 21.93 -1.21
N GLY A 69 -4.44 20.70 -1.72
CA GLY A 69 -3.65 20.36 -2.91
C GLY A 69 -4.32 20.81 -4.20
N VAL A 70 -3.52 21.14 -5.22
CA VAL A 70 -4.00 21.63 -6.51
C VAL A 70 -3.83 20.57 -7.59
N LEU A 71 -4.94 20.15 -8.21
CA LEU A 71 -4.90 19.24 -9.36
C LEU A 71 -4.53 20.01 -10.63
N ILE A 72 -3.49 19.56 -11.32
CA ILE A 72 -3.10 20.01 -12.65
C ILE A 72 -3.55 18.95 -13.67
N PRO A 73 -4.57 19.19 -14.49
CA PRO A 73 -5.01 18.23 -15.51
C PRO A 73 -3.87 17.95 -16.51
N PHE A 74 -3.42 16.69 -16.53
CA PHE A 74 -2.26 16.28 -17.32
C PHE A 74 -2.40 14.83 -17.80
N PRO A 75 -2.07 14.48 -19.08
CA PRO A 75 -2.17 13.13 -19.62
C PRO A 75 -1.02 12.23 -19.13
N ALA A 76 -0.96 12.03 -17.81
CA ALA A 76 0.13 11.32 -17.14
C ALA A 76 0.09 9.80 -17.35
N ALA A 77 -1.03 9.22 -17.79
CA ALA A 77 -1.16 7.79 -18.05
C ALA A 77 -0.63 7.35 -19.43
N SER A 78 -0.31 8.29 -20.31
CA SER A 78 0.16 7.99 -21.68
C SER A 78 1.43 7.15 -21.67
N LYS A 79 1.43 6.08 -22.48
CA LYS A 79 2.59 5.20 -22.71
C LYS A 79 3.15 5.31 -24.13
N ASN A 80 2.56 6.15 -24.96
CA ASN A 80 3.06 6.40 -26.32
C ASN A 80 4.37 7.21 -26.25
N PRO A 81 5.50 6.72 -26.80
CA PRO A 81 6.80 7.39 -26.69
C PRO A 81 6.83 8.81 -27.26
N LEU A 82 6.19 9.04 -28.41
CA LEU A 82 6.11 10.37 -29.03
C LEU A 82 5.30 11.34 -28.16
N ALA A 83 4.13 10.87 -27.66
CA ALA A 83 3.33 11.66 -26.74
C ALA A 83 4.10 11.97 -25.44
N MET A 84 4.93 11.06 -24.94
CA MET A 84 5.75 11.29 -23.75
C MET A 84 6.79 12.40 -23.97
N ILE A 85 7.40 12.50 -25.16
CA ILE A 85 8.34 13.58 -25.51
C ILE A 85 7.61 14.94 -25.52
N PHE A 86 6.44 15.03 -26.17
CA PHE A 86 5.63 16.25 -26.16
C PHE A 86 5.15 16.61 -24.75
N ASN A 87 4.74 15.61 -23.97
CA ASN A 87 4.33 15.79 -22.58
C ASN A 87 5.48 16.26 -21.69
N ALA A 88 6.73 15.83 -21.93
CA ALA A 88 7.89 16.33 -21.19
C ALA A 88 8.08 17.84 -21.40
N ARG A 89 7.98 18.32 -22.65
CA ARG A 89 8.04 19.76 -22.95
C ARG A 89 6.84 20.53 -22.37
N ARG A 90 5.64 19.93 -22.42
CA ARG A 90 4.44 20.53 -21.81
C ARG A 90 4.58 20.62 -20.29
N LEU A 91 5.08 19.57 -19.64
CA LEU A 91 5.33 19.57 -18.20
C LEU A 91 6.41 20.61 -17.84
N ALA A 92 7.50 20.72 -18.60
CA ALA A 92 8.53 21.74 -18.36
C ALA A 92 7.95 23.17 -18.37
N ARG A 93 7.05 23.49 -19.31
CA ARG A 93 6.37 24.80 -19.32
C ARG A 93 5.51 25.00 -18.06
N ILE A 94 4.86 23.92 -17.55
CA ILE A 94 4.13 23.98 -16.28
C ILE A 94 5.09 24.22 -15.12
N LEU A 95 6.26 23.55 -15.08
CA LEU A 95 7.27 23.75 -14.04
C LEU A 95 7.72 25.21 -13.95
N PHE A 96 7.97 25.85 -15.11
CA PHE A 96 8.32 27.27 -15.14
C PHE A 96 7.16 28.19 -14.74
N ARG A 97 5.96 27.99 -15.32
CA ARG A 97 4.79 28.82 -15.05
C ARG A 97 4.37 28.80 -13.57
N GLU A 98 4.38 27.60 -12.97
CA GLU A 98 3.97 27.38 -11.59
C GLU A 98 5.13 27.56 -10.60
N ARG A 99 6.33 27.92 -11.06
CA ARG A 99 7.56 28.07 -10.26
C ARG A 99 7.81 26.85 -9.38
N VAL A 100 7.76 25.65 -10.01
CA VAL A 100 7.97 24.39 -9.28
C VAL A 100 9.43 24.26 -8.87
N ASP A 101 9.69 23.99 -7.61
CA ASP A 101 11.03 23.79 -7.05
C ASP A 101 11.48 22.32 -7.13
N LEU A 102 10.55 21.35 -7.02
CA LEU A 102 10.86 19.93 -7.02
C LEU A 102 9.73 19.11 -7.67
N VAL A 103 10.09 18.04 -8.37
CA VAL A 103 9.13 17.10 -8.98
C VAL A 103 9.28 15.71 -8.40
N HIS A 104 8.15 15.08 -8.02
CA HIS A 104 8.11 13.73 -7.50
C HIS A 104 7.23 12.82 -8.36
N ALA A 105 7.82 11.83 -9.02
CA ALA A 105 7.09 10.85 -9.82
C ALA A 105 6.76 9.58 -9.01
N ARG A 106 5.49 9.14 -9.13
CA ARG A 106 4.96 7.99 -8.39
C ARG A 106 4.63 6.77 -9.26
N SER A 107 4.99 6.81 -10.54
CA SER A 107 4.78 5.71 -11.48
C SER A 107 5.69 5.83 -12.70
N ARG A 108 5.97 4.72 -13.36
CA ARG A 108 6.97 4.60 -14.44
C ARG A 108 6.70 5.47 -15.66
N ALA A 109 5.48 5.43 -16.23
CA ALA A 109 5.16 6.22 -17.41
C ALA A 109 5.31 7.73 -17.15
N PRO A 110 4.66 8.32 -16.12
CA PRO A 110 4.87 9.73 -15.81
C PRO A 110 6.29 10.05 -15.35
N ALA A 111 7.05 9.10 -14.80
CA ALA A 111 8.45 9.33 -14.43
C ALA A 111 9.36 9.62 -15.64
N TRP A 112 9.13 8.97 -16.78
CA TRP A 112 9.85 9.31 -18.01
C TRP A 112 9.57 10.72 -18.49
N VAL A 113 8.30 11.14 -18.40
CA VAL A 113 7.88 12.50 -18.73
C VAL A 113 8.50 13.53 -17.77
N ALA A 114 8.44 13.22 -16.45
CA ALA A 114 9.00 14.07 -15.41
C ALA A 114 10.52 14.21 -15.52
N LEU A 115 11.24 13.11 -15.75
CA LEU A 115 12.69 13.14 -15.95
C LEU A 115 13.09 14.07 -17.12
N GLY A 116 12.36 13.98 -18.26
CA GLY A 116 12.59 14.88 -19.40
C GLY A 116 12.29 16.34 -19.07
N ALA A 117 11.19 16.60 -18.37
CA ALA A 117 10.79 17.95 -17.95
C ALA A 117 11.77 18.56 -16.93
N CYS A 118 12.21 17.78 -15.94
CA CYS A 118 13.18 18.20 -14.93
C CYS A 118 14.53 18.57 -15.52
N ARG A 119 15.00 17.82 -16.53
CA ARG A 119 16.23 18.15 -17.26
C ARG A 119 16.13 19.46 -18.03
N ILE A 120 14.95 19.77 -18.61
CA ILE A 120 14.72 21.05 -19.33
C ILE A 120 14.61 22.21 -18.34
N ALA A 121 13.98 22.01 -17.19
CA ALA A 121 13.71 23.05 -16.22
C ALA A 121 14.76 23.14 -15.11
N GLU A 122 15.76 22.25 -15.10
CA GLU A 122 16.81 22.15 -14.08
C GLU A 122 16.22 22.06 -12.66
N ARG A 123 15.28 21.10 -12.47
CA ARG A 123 14.62 20.89 -11.19
C ARG A 123 14.96 19.51 -10.60
N PRO A 124 15.15 19.40 -9.27
CA PRO A 124 15.33 18.14 -8.60
C PRO A 124 14.19 17.16 -8.89
N PHE A 125 14.54 15.89 -9.08
CA PHE A 125 13.64 14.82 -9.47
C PHE A 125 13.65 13.69 -8.42
N VAL A 126 12.51 13.42 -7.80
CA VAL A 126 12.32 12.33 -6.84
C VAL A 126 11.44 11.25 -7.44
N THR A 127 11.72 10.01 -7.10
CA THR A 127 10.87 8.87 -7.46
C THR A 127 10.51 8.03 -6.25
N THR A 128 9.32 7.43 -6.25
CA THR A 128 8.94 6.41 -5.25
C THR A 128 8.56 5.11 -5.90
N TYR A 129 9.19 4.01 -5.50
CA TYR A 129 8.78 2.65 -5.86
C TYR A 129 7.57 2.25 -5.03
N HIS A 130 6.42 2.06 -5.70
CA HIS A 130 5.16 1.62 -5.09
C HIS A 130 4.85 0.13 -5.33
N GLY A 131 5.72 -0.59 -6.03
CA GLY A 131 5.57 -2.00 -6.33
C GLY A 131 6.91 -2.69 -6.53
N ALA A 132 6.96 -4.00 -6.35
CA ALA A 132 8.11 -4.82 -6.69
C ALA A 132 8.16 -4.98 -8.22
N TYR A 133 8.86 -4.08 -8.90
CA TYR A 133 9.00 -4.13 -10.36
C TYR A 133 10.02 -5.19 -10.77
N SER A 134 9.57 -6.44 -10.87
CA SER A 134 10.41 -7.53 -11.38
C SER A 134 10.73 -7.32 -12.87
N GLY A 135 11.99 -7.48 -13.24
CA GLY A 135 12.44 -7.44 -14.63
C GLY A 135 12.32 -8.80 -15.29
N GLY A 136 11.28 -9.03 -16.10
CA GLY A 136 11.14 -10.27 -16.89
C GLY A 136 11.89 -10.23 -18.23
N SER A 137 12.42 -9.08 -18.66
CA SER A 137 13.20 -8.89 -19.88
C SER A 137 14.06 -7.63 -19.81
N SER A 138 15.11 -7.56 -20.63
CA SER A 138 16.01 -6.39 -20.71
C SER A 138 15.26 -5.10 -21.06
N LEU A 139 14.28 -5.17 -21.95
CA LEU A 139 13.44 -4.01 -22.33
C LEU A 139 12.58 -3.56 -21.15
N LYS A 140 12.03 -4.47 -20.37
CA LYS A 140 11.25 -4.15 -19.17
C LYS A 140 12.12 -3.55 -18.08
N LEU A 141 13.33 -4.08 -17.88
CA LEU A 141 14.32 -3.49 -16.96
C LEU A 141 14.67 -2.07 -17.38
N ARG A 142 14.98 -1.83 -18.66
CA ARG A 142 15.26 -0.49 -19.20
C ARG A 142 14.07 0.46 -19.01
N TYR A 143 12.84 0.02 -19.25
CA TYR A 143 11.64 0.83 -18.99
C TYR A 143 11.46 1.15 -17.50
N ASN A 144 11.71 0.19 -16.62
CA ASN A 144 11.59 0.37 -15.18
C ASN A 144 12.72 1.25 -14.60
N SER A 145 13.89 1.33 -15.26
CA SER A 145 15.08 2.06 -14.76
C SER A 145 14.83 3.53 -14.48
N VAL A 146 13.82 4.15 -15.11
CA VAL A 146 13.48 5.55 -14.85
C VAL A 146 13.18 5.81 -13.37
N MET A 147 12.62 4.84 -12.68
CA MET A 147 12.31 4.95 -11.25
C MET A 147 13.57 4.97 -10.38
N ALA A 148 14.71 4.48 -10.89
CA ALA A 148 16.03 4.51 -10.25
C ALA A 148 16.86 5.73 -10.63
N ARG A 149 16.33 6.65 -11.47
CA ARG A 149 17.06 7.83 -12.00
C ARG A 149 16.72 9.13 -11.27
N GLY A 150 15.96 9.08 -10.19
CA GLY A 150 15.75 10.25 -9.35
C GLY A 150 17.03 10.74 -8.69
N ASP A 151 17.13 12.03 -8.38
CA ASP A 151 18.16 12.58 -7.50
C ASP A 151 18.01 12.03 -6.08
N ALA A 152 16.77 11.66 -5.69
CA ALA A 152 16.47 10.75 -4.59
C ALA A 152 15.47 9.69 -5.06
N VAL A 153 15.68 8.46 -4.58
CA VAL A 153 14.86 7.28 -4.90
C VAL A 153 14.28 6.72 -3.60
N ILE A 154 12.97 6.84 -3.43
CA ILE A 154 12.29 6.35 -2.24
C ILE A 154 11.85 4.89 -2.46
N ALA A 155 12.33 3.98 -1.62
CA ALA A 155 11.86 2.60 -1.52
C ALA A 155 10.86 2.49 -0.36
N ASN A 156 9.73 1.83 -0.58
CA ASN A 156 8.67 1.71 0.43
C ASN A 156 8.86 0.55 1.43
N SER A 157 9.99 -0.13 1.35
CA SER A 157 10.43 -1.21 2.26
C SER A 157 11.91 -1.51 2.05
N ASN A 158 12.54 -2.21 3.00
CA ASN A 158 13.92 -2.71 2.82
C ASN A 158 13.98 -3.75 1.70
N TYR A 159 12.95 -4.60 1.56
CA TYR A 159 12.83 -5.52 0.43
C TYR A 159 12.89 -4.79 -0.91
N THR A 160 12.13 -3.71 -1.05
CA THR A 160 12.12 -2.91 -2.28
C THR A 160 13.47 -2.21 -2.50
N ALA A 161 14.13 -1.72 -1.44
CA ALA A 161 15.46 -1.13 -1.53
C ALA A 161 16.50 -2.15 -2.03
N ALA A 162 16.53 -3.34 -1.43
CA ALA A 162 17.42 -4.42 -1.87
C ALA A 162 17.15 -4.86 -3.33
N LEU A 163 15.88 -4.86 -3.75
CA LEU A 163 15.52 -5.13 -5.14
C LEU A 163 16.06 -4.04 -6.09
N ILE A 164 15.96 -2.77 -5.70
CA ILE A 164 16.48 -1.64 -6.48
C ILE A 164 18.00 -1.72 -6.58
N GLU A 165 18.70 -1.91 -5.46
CA GLU A 165 20.16 -2.04 -5.43
C GLU A 165 20.66 -3.17 -6.31
N ARG A 166 19.98 -4.31 -6.32
CA ARG A 166 20.33 -5.45 -7.16
C ARG A 166 20.14 -5.18 -8.65
N LEU A 167 19.05 -4.47 -9.02
CA LEU A 167 18.70 -4.22 -10.43
C LEU A 167 19.35 -2.96 -10.99
N TYR A 168 19.62 -1.98 -10.14
CA TYR A 168 20.13 -0.63 -10.49
C TYR A 168 21.14 -0.17 -9.44
N PRO A 169 22.34 -0.78 -9.39
CA PRO A 169 23.36 -0.48 -8.36
C PRO A 169 23.72 1.00 -8.27
N GLU A 170 23.64 1.72 -9.40
CA GLU A 170 23.91 3.15 -9.49
C GLU A 170 22.94 4.03 -8.67
N ALA A 171 21.81 3.46 -8.22
CA ALA A 171 20.86 4.18 -7.38
C ALA A 171 21.18 4.14 -5.88
N ARG A 172 22.12 3.28 -5.44
CA ARG A 172 22.39 2.96 -4.04
C ARG A 172 22.58 4.19 -3.14
N GLU A 173 23.40 5.14 -3.57
CA GLU A 173 23.71 6.35 -2.78
C GLU A 173 22.54 7.35 -2.71
N ARG A 174 21.52 7.16 -3.55
CA ARG A 174 20.33 8.02 -3.65
C ARG A 174 19.09 7.35 -3.06
N LEU A 175 19.23 6.14 -2.51
CA LEU A 175 18.14 5.39 -1.91
C LEU A 175 17.79 5.92 -0.52
N ALA A 176 16.48 6.12 -0.28
CA ALA A 176 15.90 6.37 1.02
C ALA A 176 14.80 5.35 1.29
N VAL A 177 14.89 4.59 2.37
CA VAL A 177 13.83 3.66 2.76
C VAL A 177 12.80 4.40 3.60
N ILE A 178 11.60 4.59 3.03
CA ILE A 178 10.47 5.23 3.70
C ILE A 178 9.27 4.30 3.61
N PRO A 179 8.99 3.49 4.64
CA PRO A 179 7.82 2.63 4.68
C PRO A 179 6.53 3.43 4.48
N ARG A 180 5.51 2.77 3.92
CA ARG A 180 4.20 3.41 3.80
C ARG A 180 3.61 3.63 5.18
N GLY A 181 2.94 4.77 5.33
CA GLY A 181 2.24 5.12 6.54
C GLY A 181 0.78 4.66 6.55
N THR A 182 0.30 4.34 7.73
CA THR A 182 -1.11 4.08 8.03
C THR A 182 -1.65 5.20 8.90
N ASP A 183 -2.83 5.72 8.56
CA ASP A 183 -3.53 6.71 9.39
C ASP A 183 -4.08 6.03 10.66
N LEU A 184 -3.34 6.12 11.75
CA LEU A 184 -3.69 5.53 13.04
C LEU A 184 -4.90 6.21 13.71
N ARG A 185 -5.40 7.32 13.18
CA ARG A 185 -6.66 7.94 13.61
C ARG A 185 -7.84 7.29 12.92
N ALA A 186 -7.73 7.06 11.60
CA ALA A 186 -8.74 6.35 10.83
C ALA A 186 -8.79 4.86 11.21
N PHE A 187 -7.61 4.22 11.33
CA PHE A 187 -7.46 2.82 11.72
C PHE A 187 -7.25 2.68 13.23
N SER A 188 -8.29 3.05 14.00
CA SER A 188 -8.33 2.94 15.47
C SER A 188 -9.60 2.25 15.92
N PRO A 189 -9.52 1.09 16.63
CA PRO A 189 -10.70 0.34 17.07
C PRO A 189 -11.69 1.19 17.86
N GLY A 190 -11.18 2.05 18.76
CA GLY A 190 -12.00 2.91 19.62
C GLY A 190 -12.73 4.05 18.88
N ARG A 191 -12.44 4.28 17.61
CA ARG A 191 -13.10 5.30 16.76
C ARG A 191 -14.13 4.71 15.80
N VAL A 192 -14.24 3.40 15.74
CA VAL A 192 -15.23 2.73 14.88
C VAL A 192 -16.49 2.46 15.70
N ASP A 193 -17.58 3.09 15.31
CA ASP A 193 -18.89 2.82 15.92
C ASP A 193 -19.30 1.36 15.64
N ARG A 194 -19.75 0.67 16.67
CA ARG A 194 -20.24 -0.71 16.56
C ARG A 194 -21.41 -0.87 15.58
N SER A 195 -22.22 0.18 15.38
CA SER A 195 -23.29 0.18 14.40
C SER A 195 -22.78 0.06 12.95
N ARG A 196 -21.59 0.60 12.65
CA ARG A 196 -20.93 0.45 11.33
C ARG A 196 -20.53 -0.99 11.08
N VAL A 197 -19.96 -1.65 12.10
CA VAL A 197 -19.62 -3.07 12.06
C VAL A 197 -20.88 -3.93 11.86
N ALA A 198 -21.96 -3.67 12.62
CA ALA A 198 -23.22 -4.40 12.51
C ALA A 198 -23.84 -4.24 11.10
N LYS A 199 -23.83 -3.02 10.54
CA LYS A 199 -24.32 -2.76 9.17
C LYS A 199 -23.53 -3.54 8.12
N LEU A 200 -22.19 -3.61 8.24
CA LEU A 200 -21.37 -4.39 7.32
C LEU A 200 -21.64 -5.89 7.44
N ARG A 201 -21.71 -6.43 8.65
CA ARG A 201 -22.06 -7.84 8.87
C ARG A 201 -23.41 -8.18 8.25
N GLN A 202 -24.43 -7.35 8.47
CA GLN A 202 -25.76 -7.49 7.85
C GLN A 202 -25.67 -7.45 6.31
N ALA A 203 -25.00 -6.46 5.75
CA ALA A 203 -24.82 -6.31 4.29
C ALA A 203 -24.10 -7.51 3.67
N TRP A 204 -23.20 -8.16 4.40
CA TRP A 204 -22.48 -9.36 3.97
C TRP A 204 -23.21 -10.67 4.26
N GLY A 205 -24.38 -10.61 4.91
CA GLY A 205 -25.16 -11.79 5.28
C GLY A 205 -24.47 -12.66 6.34
N VAL A 206 -23.69 -12.06 7.23
CA VAL A 206 -22.95 -12.75 8.30
C VAL A 206 -23.79 -12.77 9.57
N ALA A 207 -24.10 -13.95 10.08
CA ALA A 207 -24.88 -14.11 11.31
C ALA A 207 -24.09 -13.66 12.57
N PRO A 208 -24.78 -13.31 13.68
CA PRO A 208 -24.10 -12.82 14.89
C PRO A 208 -23.06 -13.79 15.47
N ASN A 209 -23.31 -15.10 15.37
CA ASN A 209 -22.45 -16.17 15.88
C ASN A 209 -21.36 -16.62 14.88
N GLU A 210 -21.35 -16.11 13.67
CA GLU A 210 -20.31 -16.45 12.68
C GLU A 210 -19.09 -15.56 12.82
N ARG A 211 -17.91 -16.15 12.67
CA ARG A 211 -16.61 -15.46 12.65
C ARG A 211 -16.21 -15.10 11.22
N ILE A 212 -15.54 -13.97 11.03
CA ILE A 212 -15.12 -13.49 9.70
C ILE A 212 -13.62 -13.71 9.50
N VAL A 213 -13.27 -14.41 8.43
CA VAL A 213 -11.94 -14.36 7.81
C VAL A 213 -12.04 -13.42 6.59
N LEU A 214 -11.34 -12.29 6.64
CA LEU A 214 -11.41 -11.24 5.62
C LEU A 214 -10.16 -11.24 4.74
N THR A 215 -10.33 -11.20 3.43
CA THR A 215 -9.29 -10.77 2.49
C THR A 215 -9.68 -9.46 1.84
N ALA A 216 -8.96 -8.38 2.20
CA ALA A 216 -9.16 -7.04 1.68
C ALA A 216 -8.13 -6.74 0.58
N ALA A 217 -8.46 -7.11 -0.67
CA ALA A 217 -7.56 -6.95 -1.80
C ALA A 217 -8.33 -6.93 -3.14
N ARG A 218 -7.78 -6.22 -4.13
CA ARG A 218 -8.29 -6.30 -5.52
C ARG A 218 -8.36 -7.75 -5.96
N LEU A 219 -9.38 -8.12 -6.73
CA LEU A 219 -9.50 -9.46 -7.29
C LEU A 219 -8.51 -9.62 -8.44
N THR A 220 -7.34 -10.22 -8.13
CA THR A 220 -6.27 -10.52 -9.07
C THR A 220 -5.59 -11.82 -8.67
N GLY A 221 -5.12 -12.62 -9.64
CA GLY A 221 -4.54 -13.94 -9.37
C GLY A 221 -3.45 -13.94 -8.30
N TRP A 222 -2.55 -12.94 -8.34
CA TRP A 222 -1.44 -12.83 -7.40
C TRP A 222 -1.82 -12.43 -5.96
N LYS A 223 -3.08 -11.99 -5.73
CA LYS A 223 -3.61 -11.73 -4.38
C LYS A 223 -4.13 -12.98 -3.66
N GLY A 224 -4.07 -14.13 -4.33
CA GLY A 224 -4.23 -15.44 -3.71
C GLY A 224 -5.62 -15.79 -3.18
N GLN A 225 -6.69 -15.14 -3.68
CA GLN A 225 -8.06 -15.50 -3.29
C GLN A 225 -8.36 -16.99 -3.53
N ARG A 226 -7.75 -17.62 -4.56
CA ARG A 226 -7.84 -19.06 -4.79
C ARG A 226 -7.30 -19.87 -3.63
N VAL A 227 -6.12 -19.51 -3.15
CA VAL A 227 -5.46 -20.19 -2.02
C VAL A 227 -6.33 -20.11 -0.76
N LEU A 228 -6.99 -18.96 -0.52
CA LEU A 228 -7.92 -18.84 0.60
C LEU A 228 -9.17 -19.71 0.43
N ILE A 229 -9.74 -19.80 -0.78
CA ILE A 229 -10.91 -20.65 -1.03
C ILE A 229 -10.57 -22.13 -0.78
N GLU A 230 -9.40 -22.58 -1.21
CA GLU A 230 -8.92 -23.94 -0.97
C GLU A 230 -8.62 -24.20 0.51
N ALA A 231 -8.07 -23.23 1.24
CA ALA A 231 -7.89 -23.30 2.69
C ALA A 231 -9.24 -23.33 3.43
N ALA A 232 -10.22 -22.56 2.97
CA ALA A 232 -11.59 -22.58 3.52
C ALA A 232 -12.27 -23.93 3.37
N ALA A 233 -12.08 -24.62 2.22
CA ALA A 233 -12.59 -25.97 2.00
C ALA A 233 -12.02 -26.95 3.05
N ARG A 234 -10.70 -26.91 3.27
CA ARG A 234 -10.03 -27.77 4.27
C ARG A 234 -10.52 -27.52 5.70
N LEU A 235 -10.68 -26.25 6.07
CA LEU A 235 -11.20 -25.91 7.40
C LEU A 235 -12.64 -26.38 7.59
N ARG A 236 -13.47 -26.30 6.56
CA ARG A 236 -14.83 -26.80 6.60
C ARG A 236 -14.88 -28.33 6.75
N GLU A 237 -14.02 -29.07 6.05
CA GLU A 237 -13.86 -30.53 6.20
C GLU A 237 -13.41 -30.91 7.62
N GLN A 238 -12.71 -30.02 8.32
CA GLN A 238 -12.28 -30.18 9.72
C GLN A 238 -13.35 -29.73 10.75
N GLY A 239 -14.56 -29.37 10.30
CA GLY A 239 -15.68 -29.00 11.16
C GLY A 239 -15.77 -27.53 11.57
N PHE A 240 -15.00 -26.63 10.96
CA PHE A 240 -15.13 -25.18 11.16
C PHE A 240 -16.32 -24.64 10.36
N GLU A 241 -17.53 -24.79 10.88
CA GLU A 241 -18.76 -24.39 10.16
C GLU A 241 -19.19 -22.95 10.43
N ASP A 242 -18.70 -22.35 11.51
CA ASP A 242 -19.05 -21.00 12.00
C ASP A 242 -18.22 -19.88 11.36
N ILE A 243 -17.52 -20.15 10.23
CA ILE A 243 -16.65 -19.19 9.59
C ILE A 243 -17.23 -18.71 8.27
N ARG A 244 -17.20 -17.38 8.08
CA ARG A 244 -17.50 -16.70 6.81
C ARG A 244 -16.22 -16.11 6.24
N TYR A 245 -15.92 -16.46 5.00
CA TYR A 245 -14.78 -15.92 4.26
C TYR A 245 -15.25 -14.79 3.35
N ILE A 246 -14.78 -13.58 3.62
CA ILE A 246 -15.19 -12.37 2.90
C ILE A 246 -14.07 -11.89 2.00
N LEU A 247 -14.32 -11.88 0.69
CA LEU A 247 -13.42 -11.34 -0.31
C LEU A 247 -13.88 -9.91 -0.65
N ALA A 248 -13.28 -8.91 0.01
CA ALA A 248 -13.58 -7.50 -0.18
C ALA A 248 -12.59 -6.87 -1.15
N GLY A 249 -13.04 -6.57 -2.36
CA GLY A 249 -12.22 -5.95 -3.38
C GLY A 249 -12.88 -5.86 -4.75
N ASP A 250 -12.39 -4.93 -5.55
CA ASP A 250 -12.90 -4.64 -6.88
C ASP A 250 -12.22 -5.54 -7.93
N ALA A 251 -12.98 -6.04 -8.88
CA ALA A 251 -12.48 -6.84 -10.00
C ALA A 251 -11.75 -5.99 -11.05
N GLN A 252 -12.10 -4.71 -11.19
CA GLN A 252 -11.49 -3.79 -12.15
C GLN A 252 -11.43 -4.36 -13.57
N GLY A 253 -12.56 -4.94 -14.05
CA GLY A 253 -12.67 -5.53 -15.40
C GLY A 253 -12.04 -6.91 -15.58
N ARG A 254 -11.69 -7.62 -14.48
CA ARG A 254 -11.12 -8.99 -14.54
C ARG A 254 -12.21 -10.05 -14.41
N ASP A 255 -13.22 -10.00 -15.27
CA ASP A 255 -14.40 -10.88 -15.20
C ASP A 255 -14.04 -12.37 -15.33
N GLY A 256 -12.99 -12.68 -16.09
CA GLY A 256 -12.47 -14.05 -16.20
C GLY A 256 -12.02 -14.61 -14.86
N TYR A 257 -11.29 -13.81 -14.08
CA TYR A 257 -10.84 -14.22 -12.73
C TYR A 257 -12.01 -14.33 -11.74
N VAL A 258 -13.00 -13.45 -11.86
CA VAL A 258 -14.24 -13.53 -11.07
C VAL A 258 -14.95 -14.85 -11.30
N LYS A 259 -15.15 -15.24 -12.60
CA LYS A 259 -15.76 -16.53 -12.95
C LYS A 259 -14.96 -17.73 -12.45
N GLU A 260 -13.63 -17.64 -12.47
CA GLU A 260 -12.75 -18.68 -11.92
C GLU A 260 -12.98 -18.86 -10.41
N LEU A 261 -13.06 -17.76 -9.63
CA LEU A 261 -13.34 -17.81 -8.20
C LEU A 261 -14.72 -18.40 -7.91
N ASP A 262 -15.75 -18.02 -8.68
CA ASP A 262 -17.11 -18.55 -8.53
C ASP A 262 -17.17 -20.06 -8.84
N ALA A 263 -16.46 -20.52 -9.86
CA ALA A 263 -16.36 -21.94 -10.18
C ALA A 263 -15.63 -22.72 -9.07
N LEU A 264 -14.59 -22.13 -8.46
CA LEU A 264 -13.85 -22.76 -7.37
C LEU A 264 -14.71 -22.86 -6.10
N ILE A 265 -15.44 -21.80 -5.75
CA ILE A 265 -16.41 -21.77 -4.64
C ILE A 265 -17.48 -22.87 -4.83
N ALA A 266 -18.02 -23.00 -6.06
CA ALA A 266 -19.02 -24.01 -6.38
C ALA A 266 -18.45 -25.43 -6.29
N ARG A 267 -17.23 -25.66 -6.80
CA ARG A 267 -16.53 -26.96 -6.77
C ARG A 267 -16.33 -27.48 -5.37
N HIS A 268 -16.01 -26.60 -4.41
CA HIS A 268 -15.78 -26.94 -3.02
C HIS A 268 -17.03 -26.85 -2.13
N ASN A 269 -18.24 -26.67 -2.72
CA ASN A 269 -19.49 -26.52 -1.98
C ASN A 269 -19.48 -25.38 -0.93
N LEU A 270 -18.77 -24.28 -1.24
CA LEU A 270 -18.60 -23.14 -0.35
C LEU A 270 -19.57 -21.97 -0.65
N LYS A 271 -20.65 -22.22 -1.42
CA LYS A 271 -21.70 -21.21 -1.60
C LYS A 271 -22.32 -20.84 -0.26
N GLY A 272 -22.39 -19.52 0.00
CA GLY A 272 -22.85 -19.02 1.29
C GLY A 272 -21.80 -19.05 2.40
N VAL A 273 -20.66 -19.69 2.21
CA VAL A 273 -19.50 -19.69 3.15
C VAL A 273 -18.44 -18.68 2.70
N VAL A 274 -18.12 -18.67 1.42
CA VAL A 274 -17.24 -17.65 0.80
C VAL A 274 -18.10 -16.65 0.04
N SER A 275 -17.94 -15.38 0.33
CA SER A 275 -18.70 -14.28 -0.29
C SER A 275 -17.77 -13.23 -0.89
N ARG A 276 -18.02 -12.83 -2.15
CA ARG A 276 -17.40 -11.68 -2.78
C ARG A 276 -18.31 -10.47 -2.60
N VAL A 277 -17.84 -9.47 -1.86
CA VAL A 277 -18.67 -8.32 -1.46
C VAL A 277 -18.39 -7.04 -2.27
N GLY A 278 -17.50 -7.13 -3.28
CA GLY A 278 -17.10 -5.97 -4.08
C GLY A 278 -16.23 -4.98 -3.30
N HIS A 279 -16.26 -3.73 -3.73
CA HIS A 279 -15.52 -2.65 -3.06
C HIS A 279 -16.08 -2.36 -1.68
N CYS A 280 -15.23 -2.39 -0.65
CA CYS A 280 -15.59 -1.97 0.70
C CYS A 280 -15.06 -0.54 0.94
N ALA A 281 -15.97 0.41 1.11
CA ALA A 281 -15.64 1.81 1.39
C ALA A 281 -15.24 2.03 2.86
N ASP A 282 -15.82 1.26 3.79
CA ASP A 282 -15.54 1.37 5.22
C ASP A 282 -14.56 0.28 5.67
N MET A 283 -13.32 0.43 5.28
CA MET A 283 -12.27 -0.54 5.61
C MET A 283 -11.98 -0.63 7.13
N PRO A 284 -11.96 0.46 7.91
CA PRO A 284 -11.80 0.35 9.36
C PRO A 284 -12.86 -0.53 10.02
N ALA A 285 -14.14 -0.36 9.66
CA ALA A 285 -15.21 -1.22 10.20
C ALA A 285 -15.10 -2.67 9.70
N ALA A 286 -14.68 -2.88 8.45
CA ALA A 286 -14.46 -4.21 7.88
C ALA A 286 -13.35 -4.98 8.61
N LEU A 287 -12.23 -4.31 8.90
CA LEU A 287 -11.11 -4.90 9.64
C LEU A 287 -11.46 -5.16 11.11
N LEU A 288 -12.26 -4.28 11.73
CA LEU A 288 -12.74 -4.49 13.10
C LEU A 288 -13.78 -5.61 13.18
N ALA A 289 -14.53 -5.88 12.10
CA ALA A 289 -15.48 -6.99 12.02
C ALA A 289 -14.78 -8.35 11.87
N ALA A 290 -13.54 -8.35 11.39
CA ALA A 290 -12.80 -9.57 11.08
C ALA A 290 -12.12 -10.14 12.32
N GLU A 291 -12.28 -11.44 12.50
CA GLU A 291 -11.55 -12.24 13.47
C GLU A 291 -10.10 -12.42 13.06
N VAL A 292 -9.91 -12.75 11.78
CA VAL A 292 -8.61 -12.89 11.13
C VAL A 292 -8.64 -12.22 9.76
N VAL A 293 -7.57 -11.51 9.44
CA VAL A 293 -7.35 -10.98 8.09
C VAL A 293 -6.30 -11.84 7.40
N ALA A 294 -6.70 -12.47 6.29
CA ALA A 294 -5.81 -13.27 5.46
C ALA A 294 -5.27 -12.44 4.29
N VAL A 295 -3.94 -12.45 4.10
CA VAL A 295 -3.27 -11.81 2.95
C VAL A 295 -2.45 -12.86 2.20
N PRO A 296 -3.12 -13.76 1.46
CA PRO A 296 -2.51 -14.95 0.87
C PRO A 296 -1.83 -14.67 -0.49
N SER A 297 -1.13 -13.54 -0.63
CA SER A 297 -0.49 -13.12 -1.87
C SER A 297 0.49 -14.18 -2.39
N THR A 298 0.42 -14.50 -3.69
CA THR A 298 1.26 -15.52 -4.32
C THR A 298 2.53 -14.95 -4.97
N GLU A 299 2.60 -13.62 -5.08
CA GLU A 299 3.76 -12.89 -5.57
C GLU A 299 4.23 -11.85 -4.53
N PRO A 300 5.48 -11.39 -4.60
CA PRO A 300 6.04 -10.48 -3.61
C PRO A 300 5.26 -9.17 -3.43
N GLU A 301 4.85 -8.92 -2.20
CA GLU A 301 4.30 -7.63 -1.79
C GLU A 301 5.44 -6.62 -1.62
N ALA A 302 5.25 -5.41 -2.15
CA ALA A 302 6.20 -4.33 -1.95
C ALA A 302 6.14 -3.72 -0.53
N PHE A 303 5.00 -3.91 0.17
CA PHE A 303 4.83 -3.44 1.55
C PHE A 303 3.83 -4.28 2.35
N GLY A 304 2.61 -4.57 1.80
CA GLY A 304 1.57 -5.32 2.52
C GLY A 304 0.63 -4.44 3.35
N ARG A 305 0.08 -3.38 2.77
CA ARG A 305 -0.82 -2.43 3.45
C ARG A 305 -1.96 -3.08 4.24
N SER A 306 -2.63 -4.07 3.65
CA SER A 306 -3.79 -4.71 4.29
C SER A 306 -3.41 -5.38 5.61
N ALA A 307 -2.22 -5.97 5.73
CA ALA A 307 -1.73 -6.55 6.97
C ALA A 307 -1.45 -5.48 8.03
N VAL A 308 -0.83 -4.36 7.64
CA VAL A 308 -0.52 -3.25 8.54
C VAL A 308 -1.80 -2.58 9.05
N GLU A 309 -2.76 -2.31 8.18
CA GLU A 309 -4.07 -1.73 8.53
C GLU A 309 -4.88 -2.68 9.45
N ALA A 310 -4.82 -4.00 9.19
CA ALA A 310 -5.46 -5.01 10.04
C ALA A 310 -4.84 -5.05 11.45
N GLN A 311 -3.52 -5.05 11.55
CA GLN A 311 -2.79 -4.98 12.81
C GLN A 311 -3.11 -3.69 13.59
N ALA A 312 -3.22 -2.54 12.91
CA ALA A 312 -3.64 -1.28 13.52
C ALA A 312 -5.05 -1.36 14.11
N MET A 313 -5.94 -2.16 13.50
CA MET A 313 -7.31 -2.39 13.98
C MET A 313 -7.42 -3.52 15.02
N GLY A 314 -6.32 -4.15 15.39
CA GLY A 314 -6.31 -5.26 16.36
C GLY A 314 -6.81 -6.60 15.81
N ALA A 315 -7.01 -6.72 14.49
CA ALA A 315 -7.31 -8.01 13.88
C ALA A 315 -6.05 -8.89 13.81
N LEU A 316 -6.20 -10.19 14.06
CA LEU A 316 -5.14 -11.15 13.83
C LEU A 316 -4.84 -11.24 12.32
N VAL A 317 -3.59 -11.45 11.95
CA VAL A 317 -3.19 -11.55 10.54
C VAL A 317 -2.52 -12.89 10.24
N VAL A 318 -2.94 -13.50 9.13
CA VAL A 318 -2.26 -14.64 8.51
C VAL A 318 -1.87 -14.24 7.10
N VAL A 319 -0.59 -14.23 6.81
CA VAL A 319 -0.04 -13.67 5.57
C VAL A 319 0.95 -14.64 4.92
N THR A 320 1.13 -14.54 3.62
CA THR A 320 2.20 -15.30 2.95
C THR A 320 3.55 -14.62 3.11
N ASP A 321 4.60 -15.41 3.30
CA ASP A 321 5.98 -14.96 3.53
C ASP A 321 6.66 -14.58 2.22
N VAL A 322 6.26 -13.45 1.65
CA VAL A 322 6.76 -12.97 0.35
C VAL A 322 7.02 -11.47 0.34
N GLY A 323 8.13 -11.08 -0.26
CA GLY A 323 8.47 -9.66 -0.43
C GLY A 323 8.77 -8.95 0.89
N ALA A 324 8.09 -7.83 1.14
CA ALA A 324 8.26 -7.02 2.35
C ALA A 324 7.43 -7.48 3.56
N VAL A 325 6.71 -8.60 3.45
CA VAL A 325 5.84 -9.09 4.53
C VAL A 325 6.61 -9.34 5.84
N PRO A 326 7.83 -9.89 5.85
CA PRO A 326 8.62 -10.04 7.07
C PRO A 326 8.91 -8.74 7.83
N GLU A 327 8.89 -7.60 7.14
CA GLU A 327 9.06 -6.28 7.76
C GLU A 327 7.77 -5.80 8.47
N THR A 328 6.61 -6.25 8.00
CA THR A 328 5.30 -5.77 8.48
C THR A 328 4.61 -6.71 9.43
N VAL A 329 4.92 -8.00 9.38
CA VAL A 329 4.35 -9.04 10.26
C VAL A 329 5.48 -9.85 10.86
N LEU A 330 5.72 -9.64 12.14
CA LEU A 330 6.75 -10.39 12.88
C LEU A 330 6.24 -11.79 13.23
N SER A 331 7.04 -12.79 12.93
CA SER A 331 6.75 -14.22 13.17
C SER A 331 8.05 -14.99 13.32
N PRO A 332 8.09 -16.14 14.00
CA PRO A 332 9.26 -17.02 13.95
C PRO A 332 9.69 -17.33 12.51
N PRO A 333 11.01 -17.53 12.24
CA PRO A 333 12.09 -17.64 13.23
C PRO A 333 12.72 -16.29 13.67
N GLU A 334 12.39 -15.15 13.04
CA GLU A 334 13.04 -13.86 13.33
C GLU A 334 12.72 -13.30 14.71
N VAL A 335 11.57 -13.69 15.27
CA VAL A 335 11.17 -13.37 16.65
C VAL A 335 10.73 -14.63 17.37
N ALA A 336 10.72 -14.60 18.71
CA ALA A 336 10.15 -15.66 19.50
C ALA A 336 8.64 -15.81 19.28
N ALA A 337 8.08 -16.99 19.56
CA ALA A 337 6.67 -17.26 19.29
C ALA A 337 5.71 -16.37 20.09
N ASP A 338 6.11 -15.95 21.28
CA ASP A 338 5.38 -15.02 22.15
C ASP A 338 5.56 -13.54 21.76
N GLU A 339 6.50 -13.22 20.86
CA GLU A 339 6.72 -11.88 20.33
C GLU A 339 6.04 -11.64 18.97
N ARG A 340 5.41 -12.67 18.38
CA ARG A 340 4.74 -12.54 17.08
C ARG A 340 3.68 -11.45 17.05
N THR A 341 3.51 -10.85 15.87
CA THR A 341 2.39 -9.95 15.54
C THR A 341 1.38 -10.56 14.59
N GLY A 342 1.66 -11.78 14.09
CA GLY A 342 0.82 -12.55 13.19
C GLY A 342 1.49 -13.87 12.77
N TRP A 343 0.96 -14.51 11.74
CA TRP A 343 1.47 -15.74 11.17
C TRP A 343 1.92 -15.52 9.74
N ARG A 344 3.08 -16.07 9.39
CA ARG A 344 3.58 -16.12 8.02
C ARG A 344 3.60 -17.56 7.54
N VAL A 345 3.10 -17.80 6.33
CA VAL A 345 3.00 -19.12 5.70
C VAL A 345 3.63 -19.11 4.30
N PRO A 346 4.06 -20.23 3.76
CA PRO A 346 4.55 -20.31 2.38
C PRO A 346 3.49 -19.84 1.37
N PRO A 347 3.89 -19.17 0.27
CA PRO A 347 2.96 -18.81 -0.80
C PRO A 347 2.46 -20.06 -1.56
N ASN A 348 1.25 -19.99 -2.11
CA ASN A 348 0.61 -21.08 -2.85
C ASN A 348 0.45 -22.39 -2.04
N ASP A 349 0.35 -22.30 -0.72
CA ASP A 349 0.15 -23.43 0.17
C ASP A 349 -1.17 -23.28 0.95
N PRO A 350 -2.29 -23.84 0.42
CA PRO A 350 -3.58 -23.80 1.10
C PRO A 350 -3.60 -24.60 2.42
N GLN A 351 -2.76 -25.63 2.55
CA GLN A 351 -2.67 -26.42 3.77
C GLN A 351 -2.04 -25.59 4.91
N ALA A 352 -0.87 -25.00 4.67
CA ALA A 352 -0.22 -24.15 5.66
C ALA A 352 -1.08 -22.93 6.01
N LEU A 353 -1.82 -22.36 5.03
CA LEU A 353 -2.76 -21.27 5.28
C LEU A 353 -3.92 -21.74 6.18
N ALA A 354 -4.51 -22.91 5.93
CA ALA A 354 -5.57 -23.46 6.75
C ALA A 354 -5.12 -23.72 8.20
N GLU A 355 -3.95 -24.32 8.39
CA GLU A 355 -3.37 -24.59 9.71
C GLU A 355 -3.09 -23.31 10.52
N ALA A 356 -2.56 -22.29 9.87
CA ALA A 356 -2.32 -20.99 10.50
C ALA A 356 -3.64 -20.27 10.86
N LEU A 357 -4.64 -20.32 9.96
CA LEU A 357 -5.98 -19.80 10.25
C LEU A 357 -6.64 -20.55 11.41
N GLN A 358 -6.56 -21.87 11.43
CA GLN A 358 -7.05 -22.71 12.54
C GLN A 358 -6.42 -22.29 13.86
N THR A 359 -5.08 -22.15 13.87
CA THR A 359 -4.35 -21.71 15.06
C THR A 359 -4.83 -20.35 15.56
N ALA A 360 -4.95 -19.38 14.65
CA ALA A 360 -5.40 -18.03 14.98
C ALA A 360 -6.86 -17.99 15.48
N LEU A 361 -7.75 -18.78 14.88
CA LEU A 361 -9.17 -18.85 15.22
C LEU A 361 -9.43 -19.56 16.56
N ASN A 362 -8.55 -20.48 16.97
CA ASN A 362 -8.66 -21.23 18.23
C ASN A 362 -7.99 -20.54 19.42
N LEU A 363 -7.41 -19.34 19.23
CA LEU A 363 -6.82 -18.61 20.35
C LEU A 363 -7.89 -18.18 21.37
N GLY A 364 -7.55 -18.34 22.66
CA GLY A 364 -8.30 -17.70 23.73
C GLY A 364 -8.18 -16.18 23.72
N ALA A 365 -9.14 -15.49 24.33
CA ALA A 365 -9.24 -14.04 24.30
C ALA A 365 -7.94 -13.32 24.75
N SER A 366 -7.33 -13.76 25.86
CA SER A 366 -6.10 -13.15 26.38
C SER A 366 -4.94 -13.23 25.38
N ALA A 367 -4.70 -14.40 24.79
CA ALA A 367 -3.61 -14.57 23.82
C ALA A 367 -3.84 -13.74 22.53
N ARG A 368 -5.10 -13.62 22.11
CA ARG A 368 -5.52 -12.77 21.00
C ARG A 368 -5.21 -11.30 21.30
N ASP A 369 -5.64 -10.80 22.46
CA ASP A 369 -5.45 -9.42 22.87
C ASP A 369 -3.95 -9.08 22.99
N ASP A 370 -3.13 -10.02 23.45
CA ASP A 370 -1.69 -9.85 23.55
C ASP A 370 -1.02 -9.70 22.16
N ILE A 371 -1.41 -10.54 21.20
CA ILE A 371 -0.90 -10.44 19.82
C ILE A 371 -1.38 -9.14 19.18
N ALA A 372 -2.67 -8.81 19.31
CA ALA A 372 -3.25 -7.59 18.76
C ALA A 372 -2.56 -6.32 19.29
N ARG A 373 -2.28 -6.30 20.60
CA ARG A 373 -1.55 -5.18 21.24
C ARG A 373 -0.13 -5.04 20.69
N ARG A 374 0.64 -6.15 20.62
CA ARG A 374 1.99 -6.13 20.05
C ARG A 374 1.99 -5.69 18.59
N ALA A 375 1.07 -6.22 17.80
CA ALA A 375 0.90 -5.88 16.40
C ALA A 375 0.63 -4.38 16.22
N ARG A 376 -0.28 -3.81 17.03
CA ARG A 376 -0.57 -2.39 16.99
C ARG A 376 0.64 -1.54 17.38
N VAL A 377 1.36 -1.89 18.45
CA VAL A 377 2.59 -1.20 18.88
C VAL A 377 3.64 -1.23 17.77
N HIS A 378 3.81 -2.36 17.08
CA HIS A 378 4.71 -2.49 15.95
C HIS A 378 4.34 -1.52 14.82
N VAL A 379 3.05 -1.43 14.46
CA VAL A 379 2.56 -0.51 13.44
C VAL A 379 2.76 0.96 13.86
N GLU A 380 2.41 1.31 15.07
CA GLU A 380 2.57 2.66 15.61
C GLU A 380 4.03 3.13 15.57
N LYS A 381 4.95 2.24 15.93
CA LYS A 381 6.38 2.52 15.99
C LYS A 381 7.03 2.66 14.61
N HIS A 382 6.58 1.88 13.61
CA HIS A 382 7.31 1.74 12.36
C HIS A 382 6.57 2.21 11.11
N PHE A 383 5.21 2.29 11.16
CA PHE A 383 4.38 2.48 9.98
C PHE A 383 3.33 3.58 10.16
N SER A 384 3.59 4.59 11.01
CA SER A 384 2.67 5.71 11.16
C SER A 384 2.70 6.63 9.92
N LEU A 385 1.54 7.18 9.56
CA LEU A 385 1.42 8.15 8.46
C LEU A 385 2.30 9.37 8.68
N GLN A 386 2.40 9.85 9.93
CA GLN A 386 3.22 11.00 10.26
C GLN A 386 4.70 10.76 9.96
N GLN A 387 5.25 9.60 10.35
CA GLN A 387 6.64 9.26 10.04
C GLN A 387 6.92 9.21 8.53
N MET A 388 5.99 8.65 7.74
CA MET A 388 6.11 8.64 6.29
C MET A 388 6.11 10.06 5.71
N LYS A 389 5.21 10.93 6.18
CA LYS A 389 5.14 12.35 5.81
C LYS A 389 6.46 13.05 6.13
N ASP A 390 6.91 12.98 7.37
CA ASP A 390 8.11 13.67 7.86
C ASP A 390 9.36 13.25 7.09
N ARG A 391 9.60 11.95 6.94
CA ARG A 391 10.74 11.43 6.18
C ARG A 391 10.69 11.82 4.70
N THR A 392 9.51 11.86 4.09
CA THR A 392 9.38 12.30 2.69
C THR A 392 9.71 13.79 2.54
N LEU A 393 9.23 14.65 3.47
CA LEU A 393 9.56 16.06 3.47
C LEU A 393 11.05 16.32 3.72
N GLN A 394 11.71 15.50 4.57
CA GLN A 394 13.17 15.57 4.77
C GLN A 394 13.95 15.28 3.49
N VAL A 395 13.51 14.27 2.69
CA VAL A 395 14.11 14.02 1.37
C VAL A 395 13.95 15.22 0.44
N TYR A 396 12.81 15.90 0.44
CA TYR A 396 12.64 17.11 -0.36
C TYR A 396 13.55 18.24 0.10
N LEU A 397 13.65 18.45 1.40
CA LEU A 397 14.54 19.46 1.99
C LEU A 397 16.00 19.22 1.61
N SER A 398 16.48 17.98 1.68
CA SER A 398 17.88 17.67 1.34
C SER A 398 18.26 18.01 -0.10
N LEU A 399 17.29 17.98 -1.03
CA LEU A 399 17.51 18.32 -2.44
C LEU A 399 17.33 19.81 -2.76
N LEU A 400 16.66 20.58 -1.88
CA LEU A 400 16.40 22.01 -2.11
C LEU A 400 17.41 22.92 -1.42
N HIS A 401 18.33 22.36 -0.64
CA HIS A 401 19.39 23.07 0.08
C HIS A 401 20.78 22.85 -0.49
N THR A 402 20.89 22.02 -1.54
CA THR A 402 22.08 21.90 -2.38
C THR A 402 22.04 22.90 -3.51
#